data_96266f8d7cc83170eac1bbc05d9093ad
#
_entry.id   96266f8d7cc83170eac1bbc05d9093ad
#
_cell.length_a   1.000
_cell.length_b   1.000
_cell.length_c   1.000
_cell.angle_alpha   90.00
_cell.angle_beta   90.00
_cell.angle_gamma   90.00
#
_symmetry.space_group_name_H-M   'P 1'
#
loop_
_entity.id
_entity.type
_entity.pdbx_description
1 polymer ?
#
loop_
_entity_poly.entity_id
_entity_poly.type
_entity_poly.pdbx_seq_one_letter_code
_entity_poly.pdbx_strand_id
1 'polypeptide(L)'
;MSVLPIIPPSERFLEFCNRYGIYVESETAVCFVDTYRQKNYAPGNTQSDSAYTDRYLGQCQEMVKAFRSHPSVLFWSIGNESVYGTNFQLCWDWVKATDTTRPVIFSYPGSAVEKKAKIFDILSMHYQNVYGNINQWGMSTRNFQGHGIPALYDEWAHPACYTYATLQTDPNIREFWGKSIDMMWDGLYNAPGGLGGAIWGYVDEVFALPQPMVGTAFWKEFARTAKPENYQGNCVGYGEWGIVDVWRRPKPEFLVYQEAYSPVRLLADDNLSFTAGQPLMFDCIQSF
;
A
#
# COMPACT_ATOMS: atom_id res chain seq x y z
N MET A 1 -4.92 6.85 6.40
CA MET A 1 -4.75 7.20 4.98
C MET A 1 -5.19 6.00 4.17
N SER A 2 -5.96 6.18 3.12
CA SER A 2 -6.34 5.07 2.23
C SER A 2 -5.56 5.24 0.94
N VAL A 3 -4.74 4.25 0.60
CA VAL A 3 -4.07 4.19 -0.70
C VAL A 3 -4.97 3.41 -1.64
N LEU A 4 -5.19 3.94 -2.83
CA LEU A 4 -5.88 3.23 -3.89
C LEU A 4 -4.85 2.86 -4.93
N PRO A 5 -4.50 1.60 -5.01
CA PRO A 5 -3.43 1.17 -5.87
C PRO A 5 -3.83 1.12 -7.33
N ILE A 6 -2.91 1.52 -8.20
CA ILE A 6 -2.81 1.15 -9.62
C ILE A 6 -4.02 1.53 -10.51
N ILE A 7 -5.09 2.09 -9.94
CA ILE A 7 -6.28 2.52 -10.70
C ILE A 7 -6.81 3.80 -10.06
N PRO A 8 -7.01 4.87 -10.83
CA PRO A 8 -7.63 6.07 -10.30
C PRO A 8 -8.97 5.76 -9.64
N PRO A 9 -9.26 6.35 -8.47
CA PRO A 9 -10.49 6.09 -7.73
C PRO A 9 -11.73 6.55 -8.51
N SER A 10 -12.90 5.98 -8.17
CA SER A 10 -14.15 6.53 -8.70
C SER A 10 -14.49 7.86 -8.03
N GLU A 11 -15.15 8.76 -8.75
CA GLU A 11 -15.66 10.03 -8.25
C GLU A 11 -16.44 9.86 -6.95
N ARG A 12 -17.37 8.91 -6.94
CA ARG A 12 -18.20 8.60 -5.77
C ARG A 12 -17.38 8.19 -4.55
N PHE A 13 -16.30 7.48 -4.74
CA PHE A 13 -15.40 7.12 -3.63
C PHE A 13 -14.74 8.37 -3.05
N LEU A 14 -14.26 9.27 -3.91
CA LEU A 14 -13.65 10.53 -3.47
C LEU A 14 -14.66 11.45 -2.75
N GLU A 15 -15.92 11.47 -3.19
CA GLU A 15 -16.99 12.18 -2.46
C GLU A 15 -17.16 11.64 -1.03
N PHE A 16 -17.14 10.31 -0.85
CA PHE A 16 -17.16 9.71 0.49
C PHE A 16 -15.91 10.08 1.29
N CYS A 17 -14.74 10.02 0.68
CA CYS A 17 -13.49 10.41 1.34
C CYS A 17 -13.51 11.86 1.80
N ASN A 18 -14.02 12.78 0.95
CA ASN A 18 -14.21 14.18 1.31
C ASN A 18 -15.14 14.33 2.52
N ARG A 19 -16.25 13.61 2.52
CA ARG A 19 -17.27 13.70 3.57
C ARG A 19 -16.78 13.14 4.90
N TYR A 20 -15.99 12.05 4.87
CA TYR A 20 -15.56 11.37 6.09
C TYR A 20 -14.14 11.70 6.53
N GLY A 21 -13.46 12.62 5.84
CA GLY A 21 -12.11 13.03 6.19
C GLY A 21 -11.06 11.95 5.95
N ILE A 22 -11.27 11.09 4.95
CA ILE A 22 -10.32 10.04 4.58
C ILE A 22 -9.37 10.60 3.54
N TYR A 23 -8.08 10.56 3.83
CA TYR A 23 -7.06 11.00 2.89
C TYR A 23 -6.79 9.94 1.83
N VAL A 24 -6.56 10.39 0.62
CA VAL A 24 -6.39 9.55 -0.56
C VAL A 24 -5.09 9.89 -1.25
N GLU A 25 -4.33 8.87 -1.58
CA GLU A 25 -3.35 8.91 -2.63
C GLU A 25 -4.04 8.49 -3.93
N SER A 26 -3.94 9.32 -4.95
CA SER A 26 -4.49 8.99 -6.27
C SER A 26 -3.36 8.60 -7.20
N GLU A 27 -3.44 7.39 -7.74
CA GLU A 27 -2.39 6.80 -8.57
C GLU A 27 -2.87 6.55 -10.00
N THR A 28 -1.94 6.70 -10.96
CA THR A 28 -2.18 6.32 -12.36
C THR A 28 -2.22 4.81 -12.51
N ALA A 29 -2.84 4.31 -13.59
CA ALA A 29 -2.87 2.87 -13.88
C ALA A 29 -1.57 2.36 -14.54
N VAL A 30 -0.44 3.02 -14.31
CA VAL A 30 0.87 2.61 -14.83
C VAL A 30 1.65 1.87 -13.76
N CYS A 31 1.81 0.55 -13.94
CA CYS A 31 2.54 -0.26 -12.97
C CYS A 31 3.41 -1.34 -13.64
N PHE A 32 4.40 -1.81 -12.88
CA PHE A 32 5.30 -2.92 -13.22
C PHE A 32 6.03 -2.76 -14.55
N VAL A 33 6.27 -1.53 -15.01
CA VAL A 33 6.96 -1.28 -16.26
C VAL A 33 8.42 -1.72 -16.16
N ASP A 34 8.80 -2.65 -17.03
CA ASP A 34 10.14 -3.24 -17.12
C ASP A 34 10.71 -3.82 -15.80
N THR A 35 9.84 -4.35 -14.94
CA THR A 35 10.26 -4.97 -13.68
C THR A 35 10.48 -6.49 -13.82
N TYR A 36 11.16 -7.06 -12.81
CA TYR A 36 11.42 -8.49 -12.72
C TYR A 36 10.16 -9.38 -12.66
N ARG A 37 8.99 -8.79 -12.40
CA ARG A 37 7.71 -9.51 -12.34
C ARG A 37 7.28 -10.03 -13.70
N GLN A 38 7.86 -9.50 -14.76
CA GLN A 38 7.60 -9.94 -16.13
C GLN A 38 8.62 -11.02 -16.55
N LYS A 39 8.48 -12.20 -15.96
CA LYS A 39 9.34 -13.34 -16.24
C LYS A 39 9.26 -13.73 -17.74
N ASN A 40 10.40 -13.80 -18.42
CA ASN A 40 10.55 -14.04 -19.88
C ASN A 40 10.08 -12.86 -20.77
N TYR A 41 9.93 -11.69 -20.22
CA TYR A 41 9.60 -10.50 -20.99
C TYR A 41 10.89 -9.80 -21.44
N ALA A 42 10.99 -9.52 -22.73
CA ALA A 42 12.01 -8.59 -23.22
C ALA A 42 11.59 -7.16 -22.79
N PRO A 43 12.48 -6.38 -22.14
CA PRO A 43 12.15 -5.03 -21.75
C PRO A 43 11.59 -4.25 -22.94
N GLY A 44 10.36 -3.73 -22.79
CA GLY A 44 9.71 -2.94 -23.84
C GLY A 44 10.22 -1.50 -23.87
N ASN A 45 10.90 -1.09 -22.80
CA ASN A 45 11.44 0.26 -22.59
C ASN A 45 10.45 1.39 -22.89
N THR A 46 9.15 1.11 -22.69
CA THR A 46 8.06 2.06 -23.00
C THR A 46 8.15 3.33 -22.18
N GLN A 47 8.72 3.26 -20.98
CA GLN A 47 8.94 4.40 -20.08
C GLN A 47 9.96 5.40 -20.64
N SER A 48 10.75 5.03 -21.65
CA SER A 48 11.76 5.89 -22.29
C SER A 48 11.53 6.09 -23.79
N ASP A 49 10.56 5.40 -24.36
CA ASP A 49 10.21 5.51 -25.77
C ASP A 49 9.17 6.62 -25.98
N SER A 50 9.51 7.59 -26.84
CA SER A 50 8.65 8.73 -27.18
C SER A 50 7.34 8.34 -27.85
N ALA A 51 7.26 7.18 -28.49
CA ALA A 51 6.03 6.65 -29.06
C ALA A 51 4.94 6.39 -28.00
N TYR A 52 5.32 6.26 -26.73
CA TYR A 52 4.41 6.00 -25.62
C TYR A 52 4.14 7.24 -24.75
N THR A 53 4.80 8.37 -25.00
CA THR A 53 4.69 9.59 -24.18
C THR A 53 3.25 10.01 -23.94
N ASP A 54 2.43 10.07 -24.98
CA ASP A 54 1.04 10.50 -24.85
C ASP A 54 0.21 9.56 -23.97
N ARG A 55 0.56 8.28 -23.91
CA ARG A 55 -0.13 7.30 -23.05
C ARG A 55 0.21 7.49 -21.57
N TYR A 56 1.47 7.81 -21.27
CA TYR A 56 1.90 8.11 -19.90
C TYR A 56 1.31 9.44 -19.43
N LEU A 57 1.52 10.50 -20.21
CA LEU A 57 1.01 11.83 -19.90
C LEU A 57 -0.51 11.87 -19.82
N GLY A 58 -1.20 11.21 -20.74
CA GLY A 58 -2.67 11.17 -20.76
C GLY A 58 -3.26 10.67 -19.46
N GLN A 59 -2.75 9.58 -18.92
CA GLN A 59 -3.21 9.04 -17.64
C GLN A 59 -3.00 10.01 -16.47
N CYS A 60 -1.82 10.63 -16.37
CA CYS A 60 -1.56 11.65 -15.35
C CYS A 60 -2.49 12.86 -15.52
N GLN A 61 -2.67 13.32 -16.76
CA GLN A 61 -3.50 14.48 -17.07
C GLN A 61 -4.97 14.24 -16.74
N GLU A 62 -5.49 13.09 -17.11
CA GLU A 62 -6.88 12.72 -16.83
C GLU A 62 -7.12 12.61 -15.32
N MET A 63 -6.23 11.93 -14.60
CA MET A 63 -6.30 11.77 -13.15
C MET A 63 -6.31 13.12 -12.43
N VAL A 64 -5.32 13.98 -12.70
CA VAL A 64 -5.22 15.29 -12.03
C VAL A 64 -6.39 16.21 -12.39
N LYS A 65 -6.78 16.25 -13.67
CA LYS A 65 -7.94 17.07 -14.11
C LYS A 65 -9.24 16.63 -13.48
N ALA A 66 -9.46 15.31 -13.35
CA ALA A 66 -10.67 14.76 -12.75
C ALA A 66 -10.72 15.03 -11.23
N PHE A 67 -9.60 14.87 -10.52
CA PHE A 67 -9.64 14.75 -9.06
C PHE A 67 -9.03 15.91 -8.27
N ARG A 68 -8.44 16.90 -8.91
CA ARG A 68 -7.80 18.03 -8.22
C ARG A 68 -8.76 18.88 -7.35
N SER A 69 -10.06 18.81 -7.60
CA SER A 69 -11.08 19.50 -6.79
C SER A 69 -11.45 18.76 -5.50
N HIS A 70 -10.97 17.51 -5.31
CA HIS A 70 -11.23 16.75 -4.11
C HIS A 70 -10.20 17.04 -3.02
N PRO A 71 -10.61 17.63 -1.88
CA PRO A 71 -9.70 17.94 -0.78
C PRO A 71 -9.17 16.69 -0.08
N SER A 72 -9.82 15.53 -0.24
CA SER A 72 -9.32 14.24 0.26
C SER A 72 -8.07 13.77 -0.44
N VAL A 73 -7.84 14.14 -1.70
CA VAL A 73 -6.63 13.74 -2.45
C VAL A 73 -5.45 14.55 -1.93
N LEU A 74 -4.52 13.88 -1.25
CA LEU A 74 -3.32 14.50 -0.69
C LEU A 74 -2.10 14.38 -1.58
N PHE A 75 -1.99 13.28 -2.32
CA PHE A 75 -0.81 12.94 -3.11
C PHE A 75 -1.21 12.50 -4.52
N TRP A 76 -0.35 12.83 -5.48
CA TRP A 76 -0.42 12.28 -6.83
C TRP A 76 0.66 11.23 -7.00
N SER A 77 0.29 9.98 -7.28
CA SER A 77 1.24 8.93 -7.66
C SER A 77 1.27 8.79 -9.18
N ILE A 78 2.47 8.96 -9.75
CA ILE A 78 2.64 8.93 -11.21
C ILE A 78 2.93 7.55 -11.78
N GLY A 79 3.06 6.54 -10.92
CA GLY A 79 3.23 5.14 -11.30
C GLY A 79 3.71 4.29 -10.16
N ASN A 80 3.44 2.98 -10.27
CA ASN A 80 3.74 1.98 -9.24
C ASN A 80 4.84 1.01 -9.70
N GLU A 81 5.78 0.69 -8.80
CA GLU A 81 6.79 -0.37 -8.94
C GLU A 81 7.38 -0.49 -10.35
N SER A 82 7.77 0.62 -10.93
CA SER A 82 8.23 0.69 -12.32
C SER A 82 9.66 1.17 -12.45
N VAL A 83 10.32 0.79 -13.53
CA VAL A 83 11.64 1.32 -13.87
C VAL A 83 11.51 2.74 -14.36
N TYR A 84 12.28 3.65 -13.77
CA TYR A 84 12.31 5.06 -14.19
C TYR A 84 12.71 5.26 -15.66
N GLY A 85 12.02 6.17 -16.33
CA GLY A 85 12.32 6.62 -17.68
C GLY A 85 11.81 8.02 -17.95
N THR A 86 12.13 8.56 -19.14
CA THR A 86 11.81 9.94 -19.53
C THR A 86 10.31 10.24 -19.51
N ASN A 87 9.45 9.27 -19.79
CA ASN A 87 8.02 9.47 -19.75
C ASN A 87 7.48 9.73 -18.35
N PHE A 88 8.06 9.12 -17.31
CA PHE A 88 7.74 9.44 -15.91
C PHE A 88 8.26 10.83 -15.52
N GLN A 89 9.43 11.26 -16.04
CA GLN A 89 9.91 12.63 -15.83
C GLN A 89 8.93 13.65 -16.43
N LEU A 90 8.43 13.42 -17.62
CA LEU A 90 7.44 14.29 -18.25
C LEU A 90 6.11 14.33 -17.47
N CYS A 91 5.69 13.19 -16.89
CA CYS A 91 4.53 13.15 -15.98
C CYS A 91 4.76 14.04 -14.76
N TRP A 92 5.91 13.88 -14.09
CA TRP A 92 6.30 14.72 -12.96
C TRP A 92 6.29 16.20 -13.32
N ASP A 93 7.00 16.57 -14.37
CA ASP A 93 7.12 17.97 -14.82
C ASP A 93 5.75 18.59 -15.09
N TRP A 94 4.86 17.84 -15.73
CA TRP A 94 3.51 18.29 -16.03
C TRP A 94 2.65 18.45 -14.77
N VAL A 95 2.68 17.46 -13.87
CA VAL A 95 1.91 17.52 -12.61
C VAL A 95 2.38 18.70 -11.77
N LYS A 96 3.69 18.88 -11.61
CA LYS A 96 4.27 20.00 -10.83
C LYS A 96 3.96 21.38 -11.43
N ALA A 97 3.84 21.46 -12.74
CA ALA A 97 3.42 22.69 -13.42
C ALA A 97 1.91 22.97 -13.29
N THR A 98 1.10 21.90 -13.13
CA THR A 98 -0.38 22.00 -13.13
C THR A 98 -0.97 22.13 -11.72
N ASP A 99 -0.42 21.38 -10.75
CA ASP A 99 -0.84 21.40 -9.34
C ASP A 99 0.38 21.56 -8.43
N THR A 100 0.60 22.79 -7.96
CA THR A 100 1.68 23.10 -7.01
C THR A 100 1.30 22.88 -5.56
N THR A 101 0.07 22.47 -5.29
CA THR A 101 -0.46 22.34 -3.93
C THR A 101 -0.25 20.98 -3.30
N ARG A 102 -0.09 19.93 -4.12
CA ARG A 102 0.03 18.56 -3.68
C ARG A 102 1.41 17.99 -3.98
N PRO A 103 1.97 17.22 -3.04
CA PRO A 103 3.15 16.41 -3.29
C PRO A 103 2.90 15.34 -4.36
N VAL A 104 3.95 15.00 -5.06
CA VAL A 104 3.96 13.91 -6.05
C VAL A 104 4.85 12.79 -5.53
N ILE A 105 4.42 11.57 -5.71
CA ILE A 105 5.20 10.37 -5.45
C ILE A 105 5.36 9.55 -6.72
N PHE A 106 6.41 8.76 -6.74
CA PHE A 106 6.60 7.65 -7.65
C PHE A 106 6.70 6.40 -6.79
N SER A 107 5.63 5.64 -6.74
CA SER A 107 5.49 4.53 -5.80
C SER A 107 6.59 3.52 -6.00
N TYR A 108 7.37 3.26 -4.94
CA TYR A 108 8.57 2.43 -4.94
C TYR A 108 9.66 2.92 -5.92
N PRO A 109 10.30 4.07 -5.65
CA PRO A 109 11.08 4.83 -6.63
C PRO A 109 12.52 4.34 -6.85
N GLY A 110 12.89 3.10 -6.53
CA GLY A 110 14.26 2.63 -6.47
C GLY A 110 15.11 2.95 -7.69
N SER A 111 14.60 2.67 -8.88
CA SER A 111 15.33 2.98 -10.11
C SER A 111 15.50 4.49 -10.35
N ALA A 112 14.56 5.32 -9.86
CA ALA A 112 14.68 6.78 -9.90
C ALA A 112 15.74 7.27 -8.90
N VAL A 113 15.77 6.67 -7.70
CA VAL A 113 16.80 6.96 -6.68
C VAL A 113 18.19 6.62 -7.19
N GLU A 114 18.37 5.44 -7.78
CA GLU A 114 19.65 5.01 -8.37
C GLU A 114 20.15 5.98 -9.45
N LYS A 115 19.24 6.48 -10.28
CA LYS A 115 19.54 7.45 -11.33
C LYS A 115 19.56 8.90 -10.84
N LYS A 116 19.35 9.13 -9.54
CA LYS A 116 19.25 10.46 -8.92
C LYS A 116 18.21 11.38 -9.60
N ALA A 117 17.14 10.79 -10.11
CA ALA A 117 16.07 11.52 -10.75
C ALA A 117 15.18 12.18 -9.69
N LYS A 118 14.77 13.42 -9.96
CA LYS A 118 13.83 14.16 -9.09
C LYS A 118 12.43 14.05 -9.66
N ILE A 119 11.73 12.98 -9.32
CA ILE A 119 10.35 12.72 -9.76
C ILE A 119 9.40 12.41 -8.59
N PHE A 120 9.81 12.76 -7.37
CA PHE A 120 8.98 12.60 -6.18
C PHE A 120 9.35 13.63 -5.11
N ASP A 121 8.37 14.10 -4.36
CA ASP A 121 8.53 14.98 -3.19
C ASP A 121 8.61 14.18 -1.89
N ILE A 122 8.01 13.00 -1.88
CA ILE A 122 7.95 12.07 -0.75
C ILE A 122 8.54 10.76 -1.21
N LEU A 123 9.40 10.17 -0.40
CA LEU A 123 9.94 8.85 -0.65
C LEU A 123 8.89 7.79 -0.33
N SER A 124 8.27 7.24 -1.35
CA SER A 124 7.35 6.13 -1.22
C SER A 124 8.11 4.81 -1.11
N MET A 125 7.72 3.98 -0.16
CA MET A 125 8.39 2.71 0.10
C MET A 125 7.38 1.60 0.29
N HIS A 126 7.77 0.37 -0.07
CA HIS A 126 6.96 -0.82 0.07
C HIS A 126 7.58 -1.82 1.05
N TYR A 127 6.75 -2.50 1.81
CA TYR A 127 7.06 -3.72 2.58
C TYR A 127 8.32 -3.63 3.45
N GLN A 128 8.33 -2.75 4.43
CA GLN A 128 9.39 -2.74 5.44
C GLN A 128 9.41 -4.04 6.26
N ASN A 129 10.50 -4.29 6.95
CA ASN A 129 10.55 -5.37 7.92
C ASN A 129 9.76 -5.04 9.19
N VAL A 130 9.56 -6.04 10.07
CA VAL A 130 8.78 -5.92 11.31
C VAL A 130 9.31 -4.89 12.31
N TYR A 131 10.54 -4.43 12.17
CA TYR A 131 11.13 -3.38 13.01
C TYR A 131 10.94 -1.96 12.43
N GLY A 132 10.15 -1.82 11.38
CA GLY A 132 10.00 -0.55 10.66
C GLY A 132 11.27 -0.11 9.91
N ASN A 133 12.30 -0.96 9.88
CA ASN A 133 13.53 -0.68 9.16
C ASN A 133 13.41 -1.12 7.72
N ILE A 134 13.60 -0.19 6.79
CA ILE A 134 13.70 -0.56 5.41
C ILE A 134 15.14 -0.62 5.01
N ASN A 135 15.50 -1.77 4.55
CA ASN A 135 16.78 -1.99 3.92
C ASN A 135 16.54 -2.41 2.47
N GLN A 136 15.79 -1.58 1.75
CA GLN A 136 15.65 -1.75 0.31
C GLN A 136 16.53 -0.72 -0.36
N TRP A 137 17.38 -1.17 -1.27
CA TRP A 137 18.37 -0.34 -1.98
C TRP A 137 19.29 0.47 -1.08
N GLY A 138 19.68 -0.09 0.05
CA GLY A 138 20.53 0.58 1.03
C GLY A 138 19.84 1.72 1.78
N MET A 139 18.52 1.86 1.66
CA MET A 139 17.75 2.83 2.41
C MET A 139 17.27 2.20 3.70
N SER A 140 17.89 2.54 4.80
CA SER A 140 17.43 2.26 6.16
C SER A 140 16.69 3.48 6.71
N THR A 141 15.98 3.32 7.82
CA THR A 141 15.40 4.45 8.56
C THR A 141 16.43 5.54 8.87
N ARG A 142 17.69 5.19 8.99
CA ARG A 142 18.80 6.17 9.11
C ARG A 142 19.03 6.95 7.83
N ASN A 143 18.71 6.40 6.69
CA ASN A 143 18.93 7.03 5.39
C ASN A 143 17.78 7.97 4.97
N PHE A 144 16.61 7.90 5.59
CA PHE A 144 15.59 8.94 5.42
C PHE A 144 16.10 10.31 5.82
N GLN A 145 16.83 10.37 6.92
CA GLN A 145 17.46 11.60 7.39
C GLN A 145 18.48 12.16 6.39
N GLY A 146 19.12 11.30 5.59
CA GLY A 146 20.09 11.69 4.57
C GLY A 146 19.47 12.24 3.28
N HIS A 147 18.20 11.96 2.99
CA HIS A 147 17.54 12.44 1.77
C HIS A 147 16.89 13.82 1.94
N GLY A 148 16.67 14.29 3.16
CA GLY A 148 16.03 15.57 3.43
C GLY A 148 14.57 15.67 2.99
N ILE A 149 13.94 14.52 2.69
CA ILE A 149 12.54 14.41 2.30
C ILE A 149 11.82 13.40 3.20
N PRO A 150 10.52 13.57 3.44
CA PRO A 150 9.74 12.62 4.23
C PRO A 150 9.55 11.30 3.49
N ALA A 151 9.24 10.26 4.25
CA ALA A 151 8.99 8.92 3.74
C ALA A 151 7.59 8.43 4.10
N LEU A 152 6.96 7.77 3.15
CA LEU A 152 5.66 7.15 3.27
C LEU A 152 5.76 5.68 2.88
N TYR A 153 5.04 4.83 3.59
CA TYR A 153 4.83 3.44 3.20
C TYR A 153 3.44 3.30 2.58
N ASP A 154 3.34 3.57 1.30
CA ASP A 154 2.08 3.47 0.56
C ASP A 154 1.62 2.04 0.36
N GLU A 155 2.56 1.08 0.40
CA GLU A 155 2.24 -0.34 0.55
C GLU A 155 3.08 -0.95 1.66
N TRP A 156 2.48 -1.26 2.80
CA TRP A 156 3.21 -1.97 3.83
C TRP A 156 2.43 -3.17 4.33
N ALA A 157 3.16 -4.21 4.74
CA ALA A 157 2.64 -5.48 5.21
C ALA A 157 1.57 -6.09 4.30
N HIS A 158 1.64 -7.38 4.12
CA HIS A 158 0.51 -8.19 3.68
C HIS A 158 -0.16 -8.74 4.94
N PRO A 159 -1.08 -7.99 5.56
CA PRO A 159 -1.66 -8.40 6.82
C PRO A 159 -2.51 -9.64 6.62
N ALA A 160 -2.47 -10.53 7.62
CA ALA A 160 -3.30 -11.73 7.61
C ALA A 160 -3.18 -12.57 6.32
N CYS A 161 -1.96 -12.68 5.77
CA CYS A 161 -1.66 -13.46 4.59
C CYS A 161 -1.66 -14.96 4.91
N TYR A 162 -2.85 -15.53 5.07
CA TYR A 162 -3.03 -16.93 5.41
C TYR A 162 -4.35 -17.49 4.84
N THR A 163 -4.35 -18.79 4.61
CA THR A 163 -5.54 -19.55 4.25
C THR A 163 -6.13 -20.26 5.46
N TYR A 164 -7.34 -20.79 5.31
CA TYR A 164 -7.92 -21.68 6.32
C TYR A 164 -7.03 -22.88 6.63
N ALA A 165 -6.35 -23.44 5.63
CA ALA A 165 -5.41 -24.54 5.84
C ALA A 165 -4.23 -24.10 6.71
N THR A 166 -3.71 -22.91 6.49
CA THR A 166 -2.63 -22.33 7.33
C THR A 166 -3.08 -22.17 8.78
N LEU A 167 -4.30 -21.69 9.02
CA LEU A 167 -4.83 -21.58 10.38
C LEU A 167 -4.96 -22.90 11.11
N GLN A 168 -5.18 -24.00 10.39
CA GLN A 168 -5.26 -25.34 11.00
C GLN A 168 -3.88 -25.89 11.34
N THR A 169 -2.87 -25.56 10.54
CA THR A 169 -1.50 -26.08 10.69
C THR A 169 -0.61 -25.18 11.54
N ASP A 170 -0.89 -23.88 11.54
CA ASP A 170 -0.18 -22.86 12.32
C ASP A 170 -1.16 -21.85 12.94
N PRO A 171 -1.78 -22.18 14.07
CA PRO A 171 -2.74 -21.29 14.73
C PRO A 171 -2.12 -19.98 15.25
N ASN A 172 -0.80 -19.93 15.44
CA ASN A 172 -0.09 -18.75 15.94
C ASN A 172 0.14 -17.70 14.85
N ILE A 173 -0.16 -17.98 13.60
CA ILE A 173 0.05 -17.02 12.50
C ILE A 173 -0.74 -15.73 12.70
N ARG A 174 -1.88 -15.78 13.37
CA ARG A 174 -2.68 -14.62 13.73
C ARG A 174 -1.95 -13.69 14.69
N GLU A 175 -1.37 -14.25 15.73
CA GLU A 175 -0.59 -13.49 16.69
C GLU A 175 0.62 -12.84 16.04
N PHE A 176 1.30 -13.58 15.14
CA PHE A 176 2.42 -13.04 14.38
C PHE A 176 2.04 -11.78 13.60
N TRP A 177 0.94 -11.83 12.85
CA TRP A 177 0.51 -10.67 12.04
C TRP A 177 0.10 -9.48 12.90
N GLY A 178 -0.62 -9.71 13.98
CA GLY A 178 -1.02 -8.66 14.92
C GLY A 178 0.19 -7.97 15.55
N LYS A 179 1.13 -8.73 16.11
CA LYS A 179 2.35 -8.19 16.68
C LYS A 179 3.25 -7.50 15.65
N SER A 180 3.33 -8.06 14.44
CA SER A 180 4.16 -7.49 13.39
C SER A 180 3.70 -6.09 13.00
N ILE A 181 2.39 -5.87 12.87
CA ILE A 181 1.90 -4.52 12.50
C ILE A 181 2.14 -3.50 13.60
N ASP A 182 1.98 -3.89 14.85
CA ASP A 182 2.23 -3.00 15.98
C ASP A 182 3.73 -2.59 16.01
N MET A 183 4.62 -3.54 15.84
CA MET A 183 6.07 -3.27 15.75
C MET A 183 6.43 -2.39 14.55
N MET A 184 5.84 -2.65 13.38
CA MET A 184 6.06 -1.85 12.17
C MET A 184 5.58 -0.41 12.36
N TRP A 185 4.41 -0.25 12.98
CA TRP A 185 3.85 1.07 13.26
C TRP A 185 4.71 1.86 14.23
N ASP A 186 5.12 1.25 15.34
CA ASP A 186 6.00 1.88 16.31
C ASP A 186 7.35 2.29 15.69
N GLY A 187 7.93 1.44 14.86
CA GLY A 187 9.17 1.74 14.15
C GLY A 187 9.04 2.95 13.24
N LEU A 188 7.94 3.06 12.52
CA LEU A 188 7.67 4.17 11.61
C LEU A 188 7.30 5.46 12.35
N TYR A 189 6.46 5.35 13.38
CA TYR A 189 6.02 6.48 14.20
C TYR A 189 7.21 7.19 14.88
N ASN A 190 8.17 6.40 15.36
CA ASN A 190 9.37 6.92 16.00
C ASN A 190 10.49 7.32 15.00
N ALA A 191 10.30 7.11 13.70
CA ALA A 191 11.29 7.46 12.69
C ALA A 191 11.13 8.93 12.27
N PRO A 192 12.15 9.79 12.46
CA PRO A 192 12.09 11.16 12.00
C PRO A 192 11.86 11.23 10.48
N GLY A 193 10.81 11.97 10.08
CA GLY A 193 10.41 12.08 8.68
C GLY A 193 9.47 10.96 8.19
N GLY A 194 9.10 10.02 9.03
CA GLY A 194 8.07 9.03 8.73
C GLY A 194 6.67 9.67 8.71
N LEU A 195 5.94 9.51 7.63
CA LEU A 195 4.57 10.05 7.46
C LEU A 195 3.47 9.06 7.80
N GLY A 196 3.80 7.79 7.91
CA GLY A 196 2.82 6.74 8.13
C GLY A 196 2.85 5.67 7.03
N GLY A 197 1.85 4.81 7.03
CA GLY A 197 1.73 3.73 6.08
C GLY A 197 0.30 3.36 5.77
N ALA A 198 0.12 2.70 4.63
CA ALA A 198 -1.13 2.10 4.21
C ALA A 198 -0.93 0.62 3.94
N ILE A 199 -1.71 -0.21 4.61
CA ILE A 199 -1.62 -1.66 4.46
C ILE A 199 -2.04 -2.10 3.05
N TRP A 200 -1.31 -3.05 2.51
CA TRP A 200 -1.72 -3.77 1.33
C TRP A 200 -2.18 -5.18 1.73
N GLY A 201 -3.46 -5.45 1.89
CA GLY A 201 -4.57 -4.55 1.55
C GLY A 201 -5.66 -4.56 2.61
N TYR A 202 -6.69 -3.75 2.37
CA TYR A 202 -7.84 -3.71 3.26
C TYR A 202 -8.77 -4.91 3.08
N VAL A 203 -9.00 -5.31 1.84
CA VAL A 203 -9.89 -6.41 1.44
C VAL A 203 -9.10 -7.48 0.72
N ASP A 204 -9.45 -8.75 0.96
CA ASP A 204 -8.93 -9.84 0.15
C ASP A 204 -9.22 -9.62 -1.33
N GLU A 205 -8.22 -9.85 -2.18
CA GLU A 205 -8.35 -9.70 -3.62
C GLU A 205 -8.88 -10.99 -4.24
N VAL A 206 -10.09 -10.89 -4.79
CA VAL A 206 -10.75 -11.98 -5.51
C VAL A 206 -11.25 -11.48 -6.85
N PHE A 207 -10.96 -12.23 -7.88
CA PHE A 207 -11.37 -11.93 -9.24
C PHE A 207 -12.47 -12.88 -9.70
N ALA A 208 -13.56 -12.34 -10.24
CA ALA A 208 -14.55 -13.13 -10.95
C ALA A 208 -14.00 -13.53 -12.34
N LEU A 209 -14.00 -14.82 -12.64
CA LEU A 209 -13.60 -15.29 -13.96
C LEU A 209 -14.68 -14.96 -15.00
N PRO A 210 -14.31 -14.39 -16.14
CA PRO A 210 -15.23 -14.29 -17.28
C PRO A 210 -15.74 -15.67 -17.67
N GLN A 211 -17.03 -15.80 -17.96
CA GLN A 211 -17.64 -17.07 -18.32
C GLN A 211 -16.94 -17.83 -19.47
N PRO A 212 -16.44 -17.16 -20.52
CA PRO A 212 -15.69 -17.85 -21.59
C PRO A 212 -14.37 -18.48 -21.13
N MET A 213 -13.81 -18.01 -20.00
CA MET A 213 -12.56 -18.52 -19.44
C MET A 213 -12.80 -19.68 -18.45
N VAL A 214 -14.02 -19.80 -17.93
CA VAL A 214 -14.39 -20.87 -17.02
C VAL A 214 -14.27 -22.20 -17.74
N GLY A 215 -13.44 -23.09 -17.22
CA GLY A 215 -13.25 -24.40 -17.82
C GLY A 215 -12.08 -24.49 -18.84
N THR A 216 -11.37 -23.41 -19.13
CA THR A 216 -10.11 -23.51 -19.88
C THR A 216 -9.08 -24.32 -19.07
N ALA A 217 -8.18 -25.01 -19.77
CA ALA A 217 -7.18 -25.87 -19.11
C ALA A 217 -6.34 -25.10 -18.09
N PHE A 218 -5.96 -23.86 -18.42
CA PHE A 218 -5.21 -22.98 -17.52
C PHE A 218 -5.97 -22.71 -16.21
N TRP A 219 -7.23 -22.28 -16.30
CA TRP A 219 -8.02 -21.94 -15.12
C TRP A 219 -8.47 -23.16 -14.31
N LYS A 220 -8.64 -24.31 -14.96
CA LYS A 220 -8.88 -25.59 -14.25
C LYS A 220 -7.67 -25.96 -13.41
N GLU A 221 -6.46 -25.84 -13.96
CA GLU A 221 -5.24 -26.14 -13.24
C GLU A 221 -4.99 -25.11 -12.13
N PHE A 222 -5.20 -23.84 -12.40
CA PHE A 222 -5.10 -22.78 -11.38
C PHE A 222 -6.08 -23.02 -10.22
N ALA A 223 -7.34 -23.30 -10.50
CA ALA A 223 -8.33 -23.60 -9.47
C ALA A 223 -7.97 -24.86 -8.65
N ARG A 224 -7.39 -25.85 -9.29
CA ARG A 224 -6.93 -27.08 -8.61
C ARG A 224 -5.76 -26.81 -7.66
N THR A 225 -4.84 -25.93 -8.03
CA THR A 225 -3.65 -25.59 -7.23
C THR A 225 -3.90 -24.52 -6.19
N ALA A 226 -4.79 -23.56 -6.47
CA ALA A 226 -5.17 -22.47 -5.56
C ALA A 226 -6.10 -22.90 -4.42
N LYS A 227 -6.51 -24.18 -4.36
CA LYS A 227 -7.44 -24.71 -3.34
C LYS A 227 -8.67 -23.82 -3.15
N PRO A 228 -9.66 -23.95 -4.04
CA PRO A 228 -10.81 -23.05 -4.11
C PRO A 228 -11.85 -23.23 -3.01
N GLU A 229 -11.57 -23.98 -1.95
CA GLU A 229 -12.47 -24.05 -0.79
C GLU A 229 -12.78 -22.69 -0.15
N ASN A 230 -11.94 -21.69 -0.42
CA ASN A 230 -12.16 -20.31 0.01
C ASN A 230 -12.94 -19.48 -1.02
N TYR A 231 -13.15 -20.00 -2.21
CA TYR A 231 -13.80 -19.29 -3.32
C TYR A 231 -14.99 -20.07 -3.82
N GLN A 232 -16.11 -19.39 -3.98
CA GLN A 232 -17.33 -20.03 -4.50
C GLN A 232 -17.53 -19.71 -5.98
N GLY A 233 -17.79 -20.73 -6.77
CA GLY A 233 -18.17 -20.59 -8.16
C GLY A 233 -17.03 -20.22 -9.08
N ASN A 234 -17.17 -19.15 -9.84
CA ASN A 234 -16.27 -18.73 -10.90
C ASN A 234 -15.26 -17.64 -10.44
N CYS A 235 -14.88 -17.65 -9.18
CA CYS A 235 -13.96 -16.72 -8.63
C CYS A 235 -12.59 -17.38 -8.38
N VAL A 236 -11.52 -16.61 -8.53
CA VAL A 236 -10.18 -16.97 -8.09
C VAL A 236 -9.64 -15.90 -7.17
N GLY A 237 -8.99 -16.28 -6.09
CA GLY A 237 -8.24 -15.38 -5.24
C GLY A 237 -6.87 -15.09 -5.81
N TYR A 238 -6.48 -13.83 -5.79
CA TYR A 238 -5.13 -13.40 -6.07
C TYR A 238 -4.31 -13.28 -4.79
N GLY A 239 -4.94 -12.76 -3.71
CA GLY A 239 -4.31 -12.60 -2.42
C GLY A 239 -5.31 -12.53 -1.27
N GLU A 240 -5.12 -13.35 -0.25
CA GLU A 240 -5.93 -13.39 0.98
C GLU A 240 -5.30 -12.52 2.07
N TRP A 241 -4.71 -11.41 1.69
CA TRP A 241 -3.96 -10.51 2.55
C TRP A 241 -4.74 -9.31 3.10
N GLY A 242 -6.05 -9.26 2.85
CA GLY A 242 -6.91 -8.24 3.43
C GLY A 242 -7.10 -8.40 4.94
N ILE A 243 -7.30 -7.32 5.66
CA ILE A 243 -7.77 -7.36 7.06
C ILE A 243 -9.26 -7.67 7.18
N VAL A 244 -9.97 -7.56 6.08
CA VAL A 244 -11.33 -8.08 5.91
C VAL A 244 -11.37 -9.01 4.70
N ASP A 245 -12.27 -9.98 4.75
CA ASP A 245 -12.47 -10.88 3.61
C ASP A 245 -13.25 -10.20 2.47
N VAL A 246 -13.48 -10.92 1.39
CA VAL A 246 -14.21 -10.41 0.20
C VAL A 246 -15.66 -10.00 0.48
N TRP A 247 -16.27 -10.54 1.53
CA TRP A 247 -17.61 -10.15 2.00
C TRP A 247 -17.59 -9.02 3.03
N ARG A 248 -16.42 -8.42 3.28
CA ARG A 248 -16.19 -7.36 4.26
C ARG A 248 -16.33 -7.80 5.71
N ARG A 249 -16.17 -9.09 6.01
CA ARG A 249 -16.13 -9.59 7.38
C ARG A 249 -14.74 -9.37 7.95
N PRO A 250 -14.62 -8.75 9.12
CA PRO A 250 -13.32 -8.55 9.77
C PRO A 250 -12.64 -9.89 10.06
N LYS A 251 -11.37 -10.01 9.71
CA LYS A 251 -10.51 -11.08 10.22
C LYS A 251 -10.09 -10.77 11.66
N PRO A 252 -9.65 -11.76 12.46
CA PRO A 252 -9.26 -11.53 13.85
C PRO A 252 -8.24 -10.39 14.04
N GLU A 253 -7.32 -10.26 13.11
CA GLU A 253 -6.27 -9.23 13.10
C GLU A 253 -6.82 -7.81 12.96
N PHE A 254 -8.02 -7.65 12.46
CA PHE A 254 -8.66 -6.34 12.30
C PHE A 254 -8.66 -5.51 13.58
N LEU A 255 -8.89 -6.15 14.72
CA LEU A 255 -8.89 -5.47 16.03
C LEU A 255 -7.50 -4.95 16.39
N VAL A 256 -6.45 -5.73 16.12
CA VAL A 256 -5.07 -5.31 16.40
C VAL A 256 -4.67 -4.14 15.50
N TYR A 257 -5.08 -4.17 14.22
CA TYR A 257 -4.88 -3.03 13.32
C TYR A 257 -5.60 -1.77 13.82
N GLN A 258 -6.83 -1.92 14.29
CA GLN A 258 -7.59 -0.81 14.83
C GLN A 258 -6.89 -0.21 16.07
N GLU A 259 -6.33 -1.05 16.92
CA GLU A 259 -5.56 -0.64 18.09
C GLU A 259 -4.25 0.05 17.68
N ALA A 260 -3.45 -0.57 16.80
CA ALA A 260 -2.19 -0.02 16.33
C ALA A 260 -2.35 1.36 15.66
N TYR A 261 -3.42 1.56 14.90
CA TYR A 261 -3.73 2.84 14.27
C TYR A 261 -4.54 3.81 15.15
N SER A 262 -4.83 3.44 16.39
CA SER A 262 -5.56 4.35 17.28
C SER A 262 -4.72 5.59 17.58
N PRO A 263 -5.28 6.79 17.45
CA PRO A 263 -4.55 8.03 17.77
C PRO A 263 -4.30 8.19 19.29
N VAL A 264 -4.98 7.43 20.11
CA VAL A 264 -4.79 7.39 21.56
C VAL A 264 -4.68 5.95 22.00
N ARG A 265 -3.56 5.58 22.60
CA ARG A 265 -3.35 4.24 23.16
C ARG A 265 -3.05 4.31 24.64
N LEU A 266 -3.65 3.41 25.40
CA LEU A 266 -3.28 3.18 26.79
C LEU A 266 -2.24 2.05 26.83
N LEU A 267 -1.06 2.35 27.33
CA LEU A 267 -0.04 1.35 27.54
C LEU A 267 -0.12 0.82 28.97
N ALA A 268 -0.14 -0.49 29.10
CA ALA A 268 -0.07 -1.18 30.38
C ALA A 268 1.10 -2.15 30.34
N ASP A 269 1.83 -2.23 31.44
CA ASP A 269 2.84 -3.28 31.60
C ASP A 269 2.18 -4.65 31.67
N ASP A 270 2.79 -5.65 31.02
CA ASP A 270 2.30 -7.04 31.01
C ASP A 270 2.21 -7.67 32.44
N ASN A 271 2.86 -7.06 33.41
CA ASN A 271 2.93 -7.52 34.80
C ASN A 271 2.20 -6.59 35.77
N LEU A 272 1.02 -6.12 35.39
CA LEU A 272 0.22 -5.28 36.30
C LEU A 272 -0.21 -6.08 37.55
N SER A 273 0.34 -5.72 38.69
CA SER A 273 -0.18 -6.16 40.01
C SER A 273 -1.00 -5.05 40.61
N PHE A 274 -2.24 -5.34 40.96
CA PHE A 274 -3.16 -4.38 41.57
C PHE A 274 -3.39 -4.66 43.05
N THR A 275 -3.40 -3.60 43.82
CA THR A 275 -3.85 -3.67 45.22
C THR A 275 -5.23 -3.01 45.31
N ALA A 276 -6.20 -3.70 45.84
CA ALA A 276 -7.54 -3.15 45.99
C ALA A 276 -7.53 -1.82 46.77
N GLY A 277 -8.19 -0.80 46.20
CA GLY A 277 -8.27 0.53 46.80
C GLY A 277 -7.14 1.50 46.39
N GLN A 278 -6.17 1.06 45.61
CA GLN A 278 -5.15 1.95 45.05
C GLN A 278 -5.57 2.47 43.68
N PRO A 279 -5.24 3.75 43.31
CA PRO A 279 -5.49 4.27 41.96
C PRO A 279 -4.63 3.53 40.96
N LEU A 280 -5.22 3.26 39.80
CA LEU A 280 -4.50 2.73 38.63
C LEU A 280 -3.91 3.88 37.83
N MET A 281 -2.62 3.77 37.49
CA MET A 281 -1.93 4.71 36.62
C MET A 281 -1.64 4.01 35.29
N PHE A 282 -1.95 4.69 34.23
CA PHE A 282 -1.65 4.22 32.84
C PHE A 282 -0.89 5.31 32.10
N ASP A 283 0.08 4.91 31.32
CA ASP A 283 0.69 5.80 30.36
C ASP A 283 -0.23 5.92 29.14
N CYS A 284 -0.50 7.15 28.73
CA CYS A 284 -1.29 7.44 27.55
C CYS A 284 -0.37 7.99 26.46
N ILE A 285 -0.28 7.27 25.35
CA ILE A 285 0.39 7.78 24.16
C ILE A 285 -0.67 8.36 23.23
N GLN A 286 -0.46 9.62 22.84
CA GLN A 286 -1.26 10.27 21.83
C GLN A 286 -0.39 10.46 20.59
N SER A 287 -0.84 9.90 19.46
CA SER A 287 -0.25 10.13 18.14
C SER A 287 -1.09 11.17 17.39
N PHE A 288 -0.43 12.15 16.78
CA PHE A 288 -1.06 13.17 15.97
C PHE A 288 -0.79 12.93 14.49
#